data_dd6377a7e4c41f30e6991f4eb302bd74
#
_entry.id   dd6377a7e4c41f30e6991f4eb302bd74
#
_cell.length_a   1.000
_cell.length_b   1.000
_cell.length_c   1.000
_cell.angle_alpha   90.00
_cell.angle_beta   90.00
_cell.angle_gamma   90.00
#
_symmetry.space_group_name_H-M   'P 1'
#
loop_
_entity.id
_entity.type
_entity.pdbx_description
1 polymer ?
#
loop_
_entity_poly.entity_id
_entity_poly.type
_entity_poly.pdbx_seq_one_letter_code
_entity_poly.pdbx_strand_id
1 'polypeptide(L)'
;MGVNIQEFVSSNILGNIRTGARKNDIPVKYGYFDVHIDKTTSSLAVELFNEAYNKPTSLRIRFLNQNPIDVHLERYVGKRRRCYGNGKEAIFIDDNGKKKKIPCNGNSCPYFENGECKYIGRLKFLTDKLQDEGVWCYTTGNQKGIKKIAARIARANRKNEDLTKDWYELFLVAEDSSYKGKNYVPDIRKLSPIQTNSSNSDSKNDIVSNKENNDNAINYLMILSIEEIIFEEKKVKKIKFKDTSLKEQELILSPESNQEILDLKEKSIIQPISISRKNDIGILNSYKIIKKAA
;
A
#
# COMPACT_ATOMS: atom_id res chain seq x y z
N MET A 1 23.70 14.17 7.21
CA MET A 1 23.28 12.78 6.95
C MET A 1 22.05 12.84 6.04
N GLY A 2 22.19 12.46 4.77
CA GLY A 2 21.06 12.43 3.84
C GLY A 2 20.14 11.26 4.20
N VAL A 3 18.85 11.53 4.40
CA VAL A 3 17.84 10.48 4.56
C VAL A 3 17.71 9.78 3.20
N ASN A 4 17.91 8.46 3.17
CA ASN A 4 17.69 7.69 1.97
C ASN A 4 16.17 7.65 1.69
N ILE A 5 15.72 8.41 0.71
CA ILE A 5 14.31 8.55 0.35
C ILE A 5 13.69 7.18 0.06
N GLN A 6 14.43 6.23 -0.53
CA GLN A 6 13.96 4.87 -0.76
C GLN A 6 13.70 4.09 0.53
N GLU A 7 14.53 4.27 1.56
CA GLU A 7 14.26 3.68 2.89
C GLU A 7 13.05 4.33 3.56
N PHE A 8 12.89 5.62 3.44
CA PHE A 8 11.73 6.34 3.99
C PHE A 8 10.42 5.90 3.34
N VAL A 9 10.37 5.82 2.02
CA VAL A 9 9.18 5.35 1.27
C VAL A 9 8.91 3.87 1.54
N SER A 10 9.94 3.03 1.68
CA SER A 10 9.77 1.60 1.97
C SER A 10 9.30 1.32 3.41
N SER A 11 9.42 2.26 4.33
CA SER A 11 8.97 2.12 5.73
C SER A 11 7.48 2.43 5.92
N ASN A 12 6.88 3.20 5.03
CA ASN A 12 5.48 3.62 5.14
C ASN A 12 4.56 2.71 4.30
N ILE A 13 4.25 1.54 4.84
CA ILE A 13 3.25 0.64 4.25
C ILE A 13 1.86 1.20 4.56
N LEU A 14 1.12 1.57 3.51
CA LEU A 14 -0.24 2.07 3.59
C LEU A 14 -1.21 0.98 4.05
N GLY A 15 -1.08 -0.22 3.48
CA GLY A 15 -1.91 -1.34 3.85
C GLY A 15 -1.34 -2.69 3.45
N ASN A 16 -1.80 -3.73 4.16
CA ASN A 16 -1.46 -5.11 3.89
C ASN A 16 -2.54 -5.79 3.06
N ILE A 17 -2.17 -6.31 1.90
CA ILE A 17 -3.06 -7.03 0.99
C ILE A 17 -2.88 -8.53 1.20
N ARG A 18 -3.97 -9.29 1.18
CA ARG A 18 -4.01 -10.76 1.30
C ARG A 18 -5.07 -11.35 0.37
N THR A 19 -5.00 -12.65 0.17
CA THR A 19 -5.96 -13.45 -0.61
C THR A 19 -6.70 -14.47 0.28
N GLY A 20 -6.88 -14.12 1.53
CA GLY A 20 -7.58 -14.94 2.50
C GLY A 20 -7.55 -14.34 3.89
N ALA A 21 -8.43 -14.83 4.73
CA ALA A 21 -8.55 -14.47 6.13
C ALA A 21 -8.78 -15.71 7.01
N ARG A 22 -8.85 -15.52 8.30
CA ARG A 22 -9.40 -16.51 9.23
C ARG A 22 -10.78 -16.05 9.69
N LYS A 23 -11.78 -16.91 9.51
CA LYS A 23 -13.12 -16.71 10.05
C LYS A 23 -13.35 -17.82 11.08
N ASN A 24 -13.53 -17.46 12.34
CA ASN A 24 -13.64 -18.42 13.46
C ASN A 24 -12.49 -19.45 13.45
N ASP A 25 -11.26 -18.97 13.35
CA ASP A 25 -10.01 -19.75 13.26
C ASP A 25 -9.89 -20.69 12.03
N ILE A 26 -10.89 -20.75 11.18
CA ILE A 26 -10.85 -21.51 9.92
C ILE A 26 -10.27 -20.64 8.82
N PRO A 27 -9.22 -21.11 8.09
CA PRO A 27 -8.68 -20.39 6.96
C PRO A 27 -9.69 -20.31 5.82
N VAL A 28 -10.03 -19.10 5.40
CA VAL A 28 -10.88 -18.85 4.22
C VAL A 28 -9.99 -18.27 3.13
N LYS A 29 -10.02 -18.85 1.93
CA LYS A 29 -9.30 -18.36 0.76
C LYS A 29 -10.23 -17.51 -0.09
N TYR A 30 -9.75 -16.36 -0.52
CA TYR A 30 -10.44 -15.48 -1.45
C TYR A 30 -9.87 -15.66 -2.85
N GLY A 31 -10.75 -15.64 -3.87
CA GLY A 31 -10.33 -15.57 -5.26
C GLY A 31 -9.99 -14.13 -5.72
N TYR A 32 -9.75 -13.23 -4.79
CA TYR A 32 -9.47 -11.82 -5.03
C TYR A 32 -8.48 -11.29 -3.97
N PHE A 33 -7.89 -10.13 -4.25
CA PHE A 33 -7.08 -9.39 -3.30
C PHE A 33 -7.96 -8.54 -2.40
N ASP A 34 -7.63 -8.52 -1.11
CA ASP A 34 -8.36 -7.77 -0.09
C ASP A 34 -7.41 -7.14 0.92
N VAL A 35 -7.77 -6.00 1.47
CA VAL A 35 -6.95 -5.33 2.49
C VAL A 35 -7.22 -5.95 3.85
N HIS A 36 -6.15 -6.42 4.48
CA HIS A 36 -6.23 -6.98 5.81
C HIS A 36 -6.15 -5.88 6.86
N ILE A 37 -7.21 -5.76 7.66
CA ILE A 37 -7.24 -4.83 8.79
C ILE A 37 -6.39 -5.40 9.92
N ASP A 38 -5.31 -4.73 10.22
CA ASP A 38 -4.44 -4.99 11.36
C ASP A 38 -4.08 -3.69 12.08
N LYS A 39 -3.20 -3.75 13.09
CA LYS A 39 -2.79 -2.56 13.86
C LYS A 39 -2.05 -1.50 13.03
N THR A 40 -1.53 -1.87 11.86
CA THR A 40 -0.73 -1.01 10.99
C THR A 40 -1.50 -0.48 9.79
N THR A 41 -2.63 -1.11 9.46
CA THR A 41 -3.49 -0.71 8.34
C THR A 41 -4.57 0.26 8.82
N SER A 42 -4.62 1.45 8.25
CA SER A 42 -5.64 2.44 8.57
C SER A 42 -7.00 2.07 7.96
N SER A 43 -8.10 2.52 8.58
CA SER A 43 -9.43 2.40 7.99
C SER A 43 -9.51 3.12 6.63
N LEU A 44 -8.82 4.25 6.51
CA LEU A 44 -8.72 5.01 5.27
C LEU A 44 -8.09 4.18 4.14
N ALA A 45 -7.00 3.45 4.42
CA ALA A 45 -6.37 2.60 3.42
C ALA A 45 -7.32 1.50 2.91
N VAL A 46 -8.15 0.93 3.79
CA VAL A 46 -9.18 -0.05 3.41
C VAL A 46 -10.22 0.57 2.49
N GLU A 47 -10.70 1.76 2.85
CA GLU A 47 -11.72 2.48 2.06
C GLU A 47 -11.19 2.85 0.68
N LEU A 48 -9.99 3.45 0.59
CA LEU A 48 -9.33 3.81 -0.66
C LEU A 48 -9.13 2.60 -1.58
N PHE A 49 -8.66 1.48 -1.02
CA PHE A 49 -8.47 0.28 -1.80
C PHE A 49 -9.79 -0.28 -2.34
N ASN A 50 -10.83 -0.34 -1.51
CA ASN A 50 -12.13 -0.87 -1.91
C ASN A 50 -12.83 0.01 -2.94
N GLU A 51 -12.65 1.33 -2.86
CA GLU A 51 -13.16 2.28 -3.85
C GLU A 51 -12.44 2.13 -5.19
N ALA A 52 -11.11 2.06 -5.18
CA ALA A 52 -10.30 1.90 -6.38
C ALA A 52 -10.43 0.51 -7.01
N TYR A 53 -10.58 -0.54 -6.18
CA TYR A 53 -10.50 -1.94 -6.59
C TYR A 53 -11.59 -2.78 -5.91
N ASN A 54 -12.73 -2.91 -6.51
CA ASN A 54 -13.80 -3.76 -5.97
C ASN A 54 -13.47 -5.25 -6.13
N LYS A 55 -12.85 -5.88 -5.11
CA LYS A 55 -12.45 -7.31 -5.08
C LYS A 55 -11.65 -7.75 -6.32
N PRO A 56 -10.52 -7.13 -6.61
CA PRO A 56 -9.77 -7.40 -7.83
C PRO A 56 -9.14 -8.79 -7.81
N THR A 57 -9.15 -9.47 -8.97
CA THR A 57 -8.41 -10.72 -9.19
C THR A 57 -7.00 -10.47 -9.71
N SER A 58 -6.74 -9.24 -10.14
CA SER A 58 -5.42 -8.75 -10.53
C SER A 58 -5.24 -7.28 -10.12
N LEU A 59 -3.99 -6.90 -9.92
CA LEU A 59 -3.56 -5.53 -9.61
C LEU A 59 -2.44 -5.13 -10.57
N ARG A 60 -2.54 -3.93 -11.12
CA ARG A 60 -1.42 -3.32 -11.86
C ARG A 60 -0.50 -2.66 -10.86
N ILE A 61 0.77 -3.11 -10.82
CA ILE A 61 1.73 -2.75 -9.79
C ILE A 61 3.05 -2.27 -10.40
N ARG A 62 3.79 -1.45 -9.66
CA ARG A 62 5.16 -1.04 -9.96
C ARG A 62 6.05 -1.25 -8.74
N PHE A 63 7.24 -1.81 -8.96
CA PHE A 63 8.17 -2.05 -7.86
C PHE A 63 8.97 -0.80 -7.50
N LEU A 64 9.37 -0.71 -6.23
CA LEU A 64 10.15 0.40 -5.69
C LEU A 64 11.66 0.15 -5.78
N ASN A 65 12.06 -1.11 -5.91
CA ASN A 65 13.46 -1.52 -5.97
C ASN A 65 13.62 -2.85 -6.71
N GLN A 66 14.88 -3.26 -6.94
CA GLN A 66 15.22 -4.49 -7.66
C GLN A 66 14.95 -5.78 -6.87
N ASN A 67 14.74 -5.70 -5.57
CA ASN A 67 14.45 -6.84 -4.70
C ASN A 67 13.13 -6.60 -3.93
N PRO A 68 12.00 -6.52 -4.63
CA PRO A 68 10.73 -6.11 -4.04
C PRO A 68 10.09 -7.18 -3.15
N ILE A 69 10.57 -8.42 -3.20
CA ILE A 69 10.06 -9.52 -2.39
C ILE A 69 11.01 -9.86 -1.25
N ASP A 70 10.46 -9.90 -0.05
CA ASP A 70 11.12 -10.35 1.15
C ASP A 70 10.50 -11.67 1.61
N VAL A 71 11.34 -12.72 1.81
CA VAL A 71 10.87 -14.07 2.14
C VAL A 71 11.55 -14.54 3.42
N HIS A 72 10.72 -14.82 4.41
CA HIS A 72 11.15 -15.34 5.70
C HIS A 72 10.45 -16.64 6.07
N LEU A 73 11.11 -17.42 6.90
CA LEU A 73 10.52 -18.51 7.68
C LEU A 73 9.96 -17.92 8.96
N GLU A 74 8.65 -18.06 9.19
CA GLU A 74 7.98 -17.50 10.36
C GLU A 74 7.18 -18.55 11.10
N ARG A 75 7.29 -18.54 12.43
CA ARG A 75 6.48 -19.34 13.35
C ARG A 75 5.62 -18.43 14.19
N TYR A 76 4.35 -18.78 14.27
CA TYR A 76 3.37 -18.11 15.12
C TYR A 76 2.77 -19.08 16.14
N VAL A 77 2.55 -18.58 17.36
CA VAL A 77 1.73 -19.25 18.37
C VAL A 77 0.55 -18.33 18.66
N GLY A 78 -0.64 -18.75 18.26
CA GLY A 78 -1.79 -17.86 18.17
C GLY A 78 -1.53 -16.68 17.23
N LYS A 79 -1.71 -15.46 17.73
CA LYS A 79 -1.44 -14.22 16.97
C LYS A 79 -0.01 -13.67 17.16
N ARG A 80 0.81 -14.30 18.00
CA ARG A 80 2.16 -13.82 18.33
C ARG A 80 3.20 -14.51 17.47
N ARG A 81 4.03 -13.73 16.76
CA ARG A 81 5.21 -14.27 16.06
C ARG A 81 6.27 -14.67 17.09
N ARG A 82 6.69 -15.91 17.05
CA ARG A 82 7.67 -16.50 17.99
C ARG A 82 9.05 -16.66 17.39
N CYS A 83 9.12 -16.81 16.08
CA CYS A 83 10.40 -16.93 15.39
C CYS A 83 10.25 -16.36 13.98
N TYR A 84 11.29 -15.69 13.49
CA TYR A 84 11.44 -15.39 12.07
C TYR A 84 12.89 -15.49 11.66
N GLY A 85 13.16 -16.09 10.50
CA GLY A 85 14.50 -16.38 10.04
C GLY A 85 14.61 -16.46 8.51
N ASN A 86 15.85 -16.42 8.04
CA ASN A 86 16.18 -16.44 6.60
C ASN A 86 16.73 -17.80 6.12
N GLY A 87 16.65 -18.84 6.94
CA GLY A 87 17.19 -20.17 6.65
C GLY A 87 18.62 -20.40 7.17
N LYS A 88 19.31 -19.36 7.64
CA LYS A 88 20.63 -19.44 8.29
C LYS A 88 20.58 -18.94 9.72
N GLU A 89 19.93 -17.81 9.91
CA GLU A 89 19.77 -17.16 11.21
C GLU A 89 18.30 -16.84 11.44
N ALA A 90 17.89 -16.84 12.70
CA ALA A 90 16.56 -16.46 13.11
C ALA A 90 16.58 -15.63 14.39
N ILE A 91 15.54 -14.84 14.56
CA ILE A 91 15.21 -14.16 15.80
C ILE A 91 14.09 -14.93 16.47
N PHE A 92 14.40 -15.54 17.58
CA PHE A 92 13.43 -16.17 18.47
C PHE A 92 12.91 -15.14 19.49
N ILE A 93 11.61 -15.18 19.76
CA ILE A 93 10.94 -14.30 20.70
C ILE A 93 10.31 -15.18 21.79
N ASP A 94 10.79 -15.06 23.00
CA ASP A 94 10.27 -15.82 24.15
C ASP A 94 8.89 -15.30 24.63
N ASP A 95 8.36 -15.92 25.68
CA ASP A 95 7.06 -15.56 26.24
C ASP A 95 7.02 -14.14 26.81
N ASN A 96 8.15 -13.66 27.28
CA ASN A 96 8.33 -12.31 27.83
C ASN A 96 8.59 -11.26 26.76
N GLY A 97 8.62 -11.65 25.47
CA GLY A 97 8.90 -10.76 24.35
C GLY A 97 10.39 -10.47 24.12
N LYS A 98 11.32 -11.11 24.88
CA LYS A 98 12.75 -10.95 24.72
C LYS A 98 13.21 -11.62 23.44
N LYS A 99 14.00 -10.89 22.64
CA LYS A 99 14.51 -11.35 21.36
C LYS A 99 15.88 -11.99 21.55
N LYS A 100 16.09 -13.16 20.95
CA LYS A 100 17.36 -13.87 20.92
C LYS A 100 17.69 -14.29 19.48
N LYS A 101 18.93 -14.03 19.06
CA LYS A 101 19.46 -14.54 17.78
C LYS A 101 19.84 -16.01 17.95
N ILE A 102 19.35 -16.85 17.04
CA ILE A 102 19.58 -18.31 17.03
C ILE A 102 19.90 -18.77 15.61
N PRO A 103 20.56 -19.92 15.41
CA PRO A 103 20.66 -20.55 14.11
C PRO A 103 19.28 -20.92 13.57
N CYS A 104 19.08 -20.78 12.24
CA CYS A 104 17.89 -21.24 11.55
C CYS A 104 18.26 -22.38 10.62
N ASN A 105 17.78 -23.59 10.93
CA ASN A 105 18.08 -24.78 10.14
C ASN A 105 17.21 -24.90 8.88
N GLY A 106 16.48 -23.85 8.52
CA GLY A 106 15.62 -23.84 7.33
C GLY A 106 14.60 -24.98 7.35
N ASN A 107 14.58 -25.77 6.29
CA ASN A 107 13.65 -26.89 6.14
C ASN A 107 13.91 -28.05 7.12
N SER A 108 15.09 -28.16 7.67
CA SER A 108 15.45 -29.19 8.68
C SER A 108 15.15 -28.74 10.11
N CYS A 109 14.39 -27.67 10.29
CA CYS A 109 13.94 -27.22 11.59
C CYS A 109 12.70 -28.06 12.01
N PRO A 110 12.67 -28.64 13.23
CA PRO A 110 11.52 -29.43 13.69
C PRO A 110 10.18 -28.69 13.59
N TYR A 111 10.17 -27.38 13.83
CA TYR A 111 8.97 -26.56 13.68
C TYR A 111 8.52 -26.41 12.22
N PHE A 112 9.44 -26.49 11.26
CA PHE A 112 9.11 -26.48 9.84
C PHE A 112 8.54 -27.84 9.40
N GLU A 113 9.18 -28.92 9.82
CA GLU A 113 8.72 -30.29 9.53
C GLU A 113 7.33 -30.55 10.08
N ASN A 114 7.02 -30.05 11.28
CA ASN A 114 5.70 -30.14 11.90
C ASN A 114 4.67 -29.14 11.33
N GLY A 115 5.05 -28.29 10.34
CA GLY A 115 4.18 -27.31 9.70
C GLY A 115 3.85 -26.08 10.56
N GLU A 116 4.49 -25.90 11.72
CA GLU A 116 4.33 -24.73 12.58
C GLU A 116 5.08 -23.50 12.02
N CYS A 117 6.24 -23.73 11.41
CA CYS A 117 7.02 -22.70 10.72
C CYS A 117 6.73 -22.75 9.22
N LYS A 118 6.50 -21.59 8.60
CA LYS A 118 6.12 -21.51 7.18
C LYS A 118 6.87 -20.38 6.48
N TYR A 119 7.06 -20.53 5.18
CA TYR A 119 7.50 -19.41 4.35
C TYR A 119 6.42 -18.35 4.28
N ILE A 120 6.79 -17.12 4.54
CA ILE A 120 5.97 -15.94 4.35
C ILE A 120 6.70 -15.01 3.38
N GLY A 121 6.06 -14.73 2.25
CA GLY A 121 6.52 -13.76 1.27
C GLY A 121 5.79 -12.43 1.44
N ARG A 122 6.56 -11.34 1.37
CA ARG A 122 6.06 -9.96 1.38
C ARG A 122 6.55 -9.25 0.15
N LEU A 123 5.63 -8.85 -0.71
CA LEU A 123 5.90 -8.11 -1.94
C LEU A 123 5.47 -6.67 -1.75
N LYS A 124 6.40 -5.72 -1.88
CA LYS A 124 6.15 -4.29 -1.73
C LYS A 124 6.05 -3.62 -3.10
N PHE A 125 5.03 -2.78 -3.30
CA PHE A 125 4.76 -2.14 -4.59
C PHE A 125 3.86 -0.92 -4.45
N LEU A 126 3.82 -0.13 -5.53
CA LEU A 126 2.79 0.88 -5.80
C LEU A 126 1.73 0.29 -6.71
N THR A 127 0.49 0.73 -6.59
CA THR A 127 -0.60 0.35 -7.51
C THR A 127 -0.92 1.51 -8.45
N ASP A 128 -1.43 1.23 -9.64
CA ASP A 128 -1.68 2.24 -10.67
C ASP A 128 -2.73 3.29 -10.26
N LYS A 129 -3.77 2.88 -9.56
CA LYS A 129 -4.85 3.79 -9.14
C LYS A 129 -4.56 4.54 -7.84
N LEU A 130 -3.60 4.07 -7.04
CA LEU A 130 -3.25 4.60 -5.72
C LEU A 130 -1.73 4.79 -5.59
N GLN A 131 -1.04 5.13 -6.69
CA GLN A 131 0.43 5.23 -6.70
C GLN A 131 0.94 6.36 -5.80
N ASP A 132 0.17 7.44 -5.71
CA ASP A 132 0.52 8.62 -4.93
C ASP A 132 0.14 8.48 -3.44
N GLU A 133 -0.61 7.43 -3.08
CA GLU A 133 -1.08 7.21 -1.71
C GLU A 133 -0.04 6.54 -0.81
N GLY A 134 0.82 5.72 -1.41
CA GLY A 134 1.86 5.03 -0.67
C GLY A 134 2.09 3.59 -1.10
N VAL A 135 2.89 2.90 -0.29
CA VAL A 135 3.36 1.55 -0.56
C VAL A 135 2.37 0.51 -0.04
N TRP A 136 1.99 -0.42 -0.89
CA TRP A 136 1.22 -1.59 -0.52
C TRP A 136 2.12 -2.79 -0.29
N CYS A 137 1.72 -3.67 0.64
CA CYS A 137 2.43 -4.90 0.94
C CYS A 137 1.50 -6.10 0.74
N TYR A 138 1.76 -6.90 -0.30
CA TYR A 138 1.07 -8.18 -0.44
C TYR A 138 1.78 -9.25 0.37
N THR A 139 1.08 -9.84 1.35
CA THR A 139 1.60 -10.88 2.23
C THR A 139 0.96 -12.22 1.91
N THR A 140 1.78 -13.24 1.64
CA THR A 140 1.31 -14.59 1.32
C THR A 140 2.15 -15.68 1.96
N GLY A 141 1.49 -16.76 2.39
CA GLY A 141 2.11 -18.03 2.78
C GLY A 141 2.03 -19.10 1.68
N ASN A 142 1.55 -18.75 0.48
CA ASN A 142 1.49 -19.68 -0.64
C ASN A 142 2.88 -19.94 -1.22
N GLN A 143 3.52 -21.05 -0.84
CA GLN A 143 4.88 -21.37 -1.26
C GLN A 143 5.06 -21.44 -2.78
N LYS A 144 4.06 -21.96 -3.51
CA LYS A 144 4.10 -22.04 -4.99
C LYS A 144 4.12 -20.64 -5.59
N GLY A 145 3.27 -19.73 -5.09
CA GLY A 145 3.26 -18.34 -5.52
C GLY A 145 4.54 -17.60 -5.16
N ILE A 146 5.05 -17.76 -3.95
CA ILE A 146 6.34 -17.18 -3.54
C ILE A 146 7.44 -17.60 -4.49
N LYS A 147 7.55 -18.90 -4.79
CA LYS A 147 8.57 -19.44 -5.72
C LYS A 147 8.41 -18.88 -7.13
N LYS A 148 7.17 -18.79 -7.66
CA LYS A 148 6.91 -18.21 -8.99
C LYS A 148 7.33 -16.74 -9.06
N ILE A 149 6.88 -15.92 -8.12
CA ILE A 149 7.20 -14.49 -8.05
C ILE A 149 8.73 -14.29 -7.93
N ALA A 150 9.37 -14.97 -6.98
CA ALA A 150 10.82 -14.87 -6.77
C ALA A 150 11.61 -15.30 -8.01
N ALA A 151 11.18 -16.37 -8.70
CA ALA A 151 11.84 -16.82 -9.92
C ALA A 151 11.73 -15.80 -11.08
N ARG A 152 10.58 -15.12 -11.21
CA ARG A 152 10.40 -14.06 -12.23
C ARG A 152 11.27 -12.84 -11.94
N ILE A 153 11.32 -12.40 -10.68
CA ILE A 153 12.19 -11.30 -10.23
C ILE A 153 13.66 -11.66 -10.48
N ALA A 154 14.09 -12.85 -10.06
CA ALA A 154 15.46 -13.31 -10.28
C ALA A 154 15.81 -13.43 -11.79
N ARG A 155 14.85 -13.79 -12.65
CA ARG A 155 15.05 -13.83 -14.11
C ARG A 155 15.23 -12.43 -14.69
N ALA A 156 14.41 -11.46 -14.26
CA ALA A 156 14.54 -10.07 -14.69
C ALA A 156 15.89 -9.47 -14.25
N ASN A 157 16.29 -9.71 -13.00
CA ASN A 157 17.59 -9.26 -12.49
C ASN A 157 18.77 -9.86 -13.27
N ARG A 158 18.72 -11.15 -13.65
CA ARG A 158 19.75 -11.76 -14.50
C ARG A 158 19.83 -11.15 -15.90
N LYS A 159 18.75 -10.57 -16.39
CA LYS A 159 18.72 -9.85 -17.67
C LYS A 159 19.04 -8.36 -17.54
N ASN A 160 19.41 -7.91 -16.33
CA ASN A 160 19.63 -6.50 -16.00
C ASN A 160 18.40 -5.61 -16.31
N GLU A 161 17.19 -6.18 -16.22
CA GLU A 161 15.96 -5.39 -16.37
C GLU A 161 15.76 -4.52 -15.13
N ASP A 162 15.42 -3.25 -15.34
CA ASP A 162 15.09 -2.34 -14.23
C ASP A 162 13.62 -2.54 -13.83
N LEU A 163 13.42 -3.26 -12.73
CA LEU A 163 12.07 -3.57 -12.22
C LEU A 163 11.28 -2.32 -11.81
N THR A 164 11.95 -1.19 -11.58
CA THR A 164 11.30 0.03 -11.09
C THR A 164 10.67 0.87 -12.20
N LYS A 165 11.06 0.63 -13.46
CA LYS A 165 10.60 1.41 -14.62
C LYS A 165 9.30 0.91 -15.23
N ASP A 166 9.04 -0.38 -15.11
CA ASP A 166 7.95 -1.04 -15.79
C ASP A 166 6.76 -1.30 -14.86
N TRP A 167 5.59 -1.40 -15.47
CA TRP A 167 4.40 -1.89 -14.81
C TRP A 167 4.32 -3.42 -14.93
N TYR A 168 3.84 -4.05 -13.86
CA TYR A 168 3.58 -5.47 -13.76
C TYR A 168 2.13 -5.71 -13.40
N GLU A 169 1.63 -6.88 -13.69
CA GLU A 169 0.37 -7.38 -13.17
C GLU A 169 0.66 -8.44 -12.10
N LEU A 170 0.17 -8.20 -10.89
CA LEU A 170 0.06 -9.20 -9.84
C LEU A 170 -1.33 -9.83 -9.96
N PHE A 171 -1.42 -11.12 -10.21
CA PHE A 171 -2.69 -11.80 -10.49
C PHE A 171 -2.80 -13.16 -9.81
N LEU A 172 -4.02 -13.68 -9.72
CA LEU A 172 -4.32 -14.96 -9.10
C LEU A 172 -4.64 -15.99 -10.18
N VAL A 173 -3.94 -17.12 -10.15
CA VAL A 173 -4.22 -18.28 -10.98
C VAL A 173 -5.04 -19.28 -10.16
N ALA A 174 -6.25 -19.58 -10.62
CA ALA A 174 -7.04 -20.65 -10.03
C ALA A 174 -6.44 -22.01 -10.42
N GLU A 175 -6.14 -22.84 -9.45
CA GLU A 175 -5.66 -24.19 -9.64
C GLU A 175 -6.58 -25.14 -8.87
N ASP A 176 -6.87 -26.29 -9.48
CA ASP A 176 -7.63 -27.34 -8.81
C ASP A 176 -6.82 -27.92 -7.65
N SER A 177 -7.47 -28.03 -6.51
CA SER A 177 -6.89 -28.62 -5.31
C SER A 177 -7.46 -30.01 -5.10
N SER A 178 -6.60 -30.96 -4.74
CA SER A 178 -7.02 -32.32 -4.32
C SER A 178 -7.93 -32.30 -3.09
N TYR A 179 -7.91 -31.23 -2.32
CA TYR A 179 -8.85 -30.95 -1.23
C TYR A 179 -9.93 -30.00 -1.76
N LYS A 180 -11.19 -30.40 -1.64
CA LYS A 180 -12.40 -29.68 -2.11
C LYS A 180 -12.24 -28.16 -2.17
N GLY A 181 -12.12 -27.61 -3.39
CA GLY A 181 -12.10 -26.19 -3.66
C GLY A 181 -10.93 -25.70 -4.53
N LYS A 182 -11.05 -24.50 -5.06
CA LYS A 182 -10.01 -23.84 -5.87
C LYS A 182 -8.89 -23.30 -4.97
N ASN A 183 -7.65 -23.53 -5.37
CA ASN A 183 -6.50 -22.88 -4.77
C ASN A 183 -6.08 -21.70 -5.67
N TYR A 184 -5.91 -20.52 -5.09
CA TYR A 184 -5.49 -19.33 -5.83
C TYR A 184 -4.01 -19.10 -5.60
N VAL A 185 -3.23 -19.21 -6.66
CA VAL A 185 -1.76 -19.05 -6.64
C VAL A 185 -1.40 -17.68 -7.19
N PRO A 186 -0.77 -16.81 -6.41
CA PRO A 186 -0.32 -15.51 -6.92
C PRO A 186 0.85 -15.68 -7.88
N ASP A 187 0.85 -14.85 -8.92
CA ASP A 187 1.93 -14.75 -9.89
C ASP A 187 2.06 -13.30 -10.38
N ILE A 188 3.18 -12.97 -11.04
CA ILE A 188 3.41 -11.66 -11.65
C ILE A 188 3.78 -11.80 -13.12
N ARG A 189 3.40 -10.82 -13.93
CA ARG A 189 3.91 -10.68 -15.31
C ARG A 189 4.18 -9.23 -15.64
N LYS A 190 5.20 -8.98 -16.45
CA LYS A 190 5.50 -7.66 -17.00
C LYS A 190 4.40 -7.27 -17.97
N LEU A 191 3.90 -6.05 -17.87
CA LEU A 191 2.97 -5.48 -18.84
C LEU A 191 3.76 -4.87 -19.98
N SER A 192 3.37 -5.14 -21.21
CA SER A 192 3.92 -4.45 -22.37
C SER A 192 3.57 -2.97 -22.27
N PRO A 193 4.44 -2.05 -22.73
CA PRO A 193 4.07 -0.65 -22.89
C PRO A 193 2.78 -0.59 -23.73
N ILE A 194 1.80 0.15 -23.25
CA ILE A 194 0.59 0.42 -24.05
C ILE A 194 1.10 1.19 -25.27
N GLN A 195 1.06 0.55 -26.44
CA GLN A 195 1.17 1.30 -27.68
C GLN A 195 -0.08 2.17 -27.76
N THR A 196 0.06 3.41 -27.36
CA THR A 196 -0.91 4.45 -27.70
C THR A 196 -0.82 4.59 -29.21
N ASN A 197 -1.72 3.93 -29.92
CA ASN A 197 -1.96 4.26 -31.31
C ASN A 197 -2.49 5.69 -31.33
N SER A 198 -1.58 6.64 -31.41
CA SER A 198 -1.89 8.02 -31.79
C SER A 198 -2.23 7.98 -33.28
N SER A 199 -3.51 7.78 -33.59
CA SER A 199 -4.05 8.18 -34.86
C SER A 199 -3.83 9.70 -35.00
N ASN A 200 -3.00 10.05 -35.97
CA ASN A 200 -2.73 11.41 -36.38
C ASN A 200 -3.99 12.24 -36.55
N SER A 201 -4.04 13.35 -35.86
CA SER A 201 -4.69 14.57 -36.35
C SER A 201 -3.83 15.75 -35.91
N ASP A 202 -3.26 16.39 -36.90
CA ASP A 202 -2.49 17.63 -36.80
C ASP A 202 -3.31 18.71 -36.08
N SER A 203 -2.75 19.26 -35.02
CA SER A 203 -2.98 20.65 -34.63
C SER A 203 -1.82 21.12 -33.78
N LYS A 204 -1.01 21.94 -34.39
CA LYS A 204 0.02 22.77 -33.76
C LYS A 204 -0.65 23.68 -32.73
N ASN A 205 -0.24 23.63 -31.51
CA ASN A 205 -0.23 24.80 -30.62
C ASN A 205 0.88 24.61 -29.59
N ASP A 206 1.86 25.49 -29.70
CA ASP A 206 2.95 25.66 -28.75
C ASP A 206 2.41 26.07 -27.40
N ILE A 207 2.66 25.28 -26.38
CA ILE A 207 2.51 25.69 -24.99
C ILE A 207 3.84 25.42 -24.26
N VAL A 208 4.44 26.52 -23.84
CA VAL A 208 5.64 26.63 -23.03
C VAL A 208 5.48 25.82 -21.75
N SER A 209 6.37 24.86 -21.54
CA SER A 209 6.44 24.06 -20.31
C SER A 209 7.11 24.83 -19.18
N ASN A 210 6.33 25.33 -18.25
CA ASN A 210 6.85 25.70 -16.94
C ASN A 210 6.99 24.43 -16.09
N LYS A 211 8.25 24.04 -15.84
CA LYS A 211 8.59 23.06 -14.80
C LYS A 211 8.35 23.71 -13.43
N GLU A 212 7.24 23.43 -12.82
CA GLU A 212 7.07 23.58 -11.38
C GLU A 212 7.34 22.25 -10.69
N ASN A 213 8.31 22.28 -9.79
CA ASN A 213 8.61 21.20 -8.87
C ASN A 213 7.41 20.94 -7.96
N ASN A 214 6.67 19.87 -8.19
CA ASN A 214 5.61 19.42 -7.30
C ASN A 214 6.15 18.36 -6.33
N ASP A 215 6.83 18.84 -5.27
CA ASP A 215 7.05 18.08 -4.03
C ASP A 215 5.83 18.24 -3.11
N ASN A 216 4.69 17.63 -3.42
CA ASN A 216 3.57 17.55 -2.49
C ASN A 216 2.71 16.30 -2.77
N ALA A 217 3.16 15.17 -2.26
CA ALA A 217 2.33 13.99 -2.13
C ALA A 217 1.45 14.11 -0.86
N ILE A 218 0.42 14.95 -0.91
CA ILE A 218 -0.67 14.89 0.07
C ILE A 218 -1.89 14.36 -0.67
N ASN A 219 -2.26 13.13 -0.39
CA ASN A 219 -3.10 12.41 -1.29
C ASN A 219 -4.55 12.38 -0.85
N TYR A 220 -4.84 11.97 0.40
CA TYR A 220 -6.19 11.99 0.95
C TYR A 220 -6.18 12.39 2.43
N LEU A 221 -7.18 13.15 2.82
CA LEU A 221 -7.34 13.64 4.17
C LEU A 221 -8.70 13.20 4.70
N MET A 222 -8.70 12.43 5.78
CA MET A 222 -9.93 12.10 6.50
C MET A 222 -10.20 13.18 7.55
N ILE A 223 -11.30 13.88 7.42
CA ILE A 223 -11.68 14.96 8.32
C ILE A 223 -12.13 14.39 9.66
N LEU A 224 -11.46 14.84 10.72
CA LEU A 224 -11.78 14.44 12.10
C LEU A 224 -12.73 15.44 12.76
N SER A 225 -12.49 16.74 12.60
CA SER A 225 -13.35 17.81 13.09
C SER A 225 -13.28 19.03 12.20
N ILE A 226 -14.31 19.85 12.26
CA ILE A 226 -14.43 21.12 11.56
C ILE A 226 -14.86 22.16 12.60
N GLU A 227 -14.04 23.20 12.76
CA GLU A 227 -14.26 24.27 13.73
C GLU A 227 -14.33 25.64 13.00
N GLU A 228 -15.20 26.53 13.42
CA GLU A 228 -15.18 27.91 12.96
C GLU A 228 -14.20 28.71 13.82
N ILE A 229 -13.26 29.39 13.18
CA ILE A 229 -12.28 30.25 13.83
C ILE A 229 -12.26 31.62 13.16
N ILE A 230 -11.70 32.61 13.84
CA ILE A 230 -11.40 33.92 13.25
C ILE A 230 -9.92 33.90 12.84
N PHE A 231 -9.67 34.08 11.55
CA PHE A 231 -8.34 34.19 10.97
C PHE A 231 -8.27 35.44 10.10
N GLU A 232 -7.34 36.35 10.39
CA GLU A 232 -7.20 37.65 9.71
C GLU A 232 -8.54 38.42 9.63
N GLU A 233 -9.25 38.53 10.76
CA GLU A 233 -10.54 39.24 10.92
C GLU A 233 -11.70 38.60 10.12
N LYS A 234 -11.50 37.46 9.51
CA LYS A 234 -12.54 36.71 8.77
C LYS A 234 -12.90 35.41 9.49
N LYS A 235 -14.18 35.06 9.45
CA LYS A 235 -14.64 33.73 9.88
C LYS A 235 -14.22 32.71 8.82
N VAL A 236 -13.43 31.73 9.22
CA VAL A 236 -12.95 30.65 8.37
C VAL A 236 -13.15 29.30 9.07
N LYS A 237 -13.17 28.22 8.30
CA LYS A 237 -13.23 26.86 8.85
C LYS A 237 -11.83 26.31 8.99
N LYS A 238 -11.49 25.85 10.19
CA LYS A 238 -10.30 25.07 10.49
C LYS A 238 -10.70 23.59 10.46
N ILE A 239 -9.99 22.80 9.68
CA ILE A 239 -10.17 21.37 9.63
C ILE A 239 -9.01 20.66 10.32
N LYS A 240 -9.34 19.76 11.22
CA LYS A 240 -8.42 18.75 11.75
C LYS A 240 -8.62 17.46 10.98
N PHE A 241 -7.53 16.89 10.51
CA PHE A 241 -7.60 15.70 9.66
C PHE A 241 -6.50 14.70 10.00
N LYS A 242 -6.68 13.47 9.56
CA LYS A 242 -5.62 12.45 9.45
C LYS A 242 -5.23 12.28 8.01
N ASP A 243 -3.92 12.33 7.75
CA ASP A 243 -3.35 11.95 6.47
C ASP A 243 -3.20 10.42 6.35
N THR A 244 -2.72 9.96 5.20
CA THR A 244 -2.48 8.53 4.94
C THR A 244 -1.41 7.92 5.85
N SER A 245 -0.57 8.71 6.50
CA SER A 245 0.41 8.27 7.51
C SER A 245 -0.14 8.25 8.94
N LEU A 246 -1.44 8.48 9.12
CA LEU A 246 -2.16 8.55 10.39
C LEU A 246 -1.73 9.72 11.30
N LYS A 247 -0.99 10.68 10.78
CA LYS A 247 -0.64 11.89 11.53
C LYS A 247 -1.82 12.85 11.52
N GLU A 248 -2.12 13.36 12.70
CA GLU A 248 -3.11 14.42 12.84
C GLU A 248 -2.44 15.75 12.50
N GLN A 249 -3.08 16.50 11.63
CA GLN A 249 -2.65 17.83 11.19
C GLN A 249 -3.85 18.76 11.09
N GLU A 250 -3.57 20.04 10.90
CA GLU A 250 -4.60 21.08 10.82
C GLU A 250 -4.36 21.94 9.58
N LEU A 251 -5.45 22.28 8.90
CA LEU A 251 -5.48 23.23 7.77
C LEU A 251 -6.62 24.24 7.96
N ILE A 252 -6.45 25.41 7.40
CA ILE A 252 -7.52 26.40 7.29
C ILE A 252 -8.11 26.32 5.89
N LEU A 253 -9.44 26.29 5.76
CA LEU A 253 -10.12 26.39 4.48
C LEU A 253 -10.08 27.86 4.03
N SER A 254 -9.61 28.07 2.79
CA SER A 254 -9.66 29.41 2.20
C SER A 254 -11.11 29.92 2.11
N PRO A 255 -11.38 31.17 2.45
CA PRO A 255 -12.71 31.77 2.27
C PRO A 255 -13.19 31.75 0.80
N GLU A 256 -12.26 31.67 -0.13
CA GLU A 256 -12.51 31.69 -1.58
C GLU A 256 -12.71 30.28 -2.17
N SER A 257 -12.45 29.23 -1.38
CA SER A 257 -12.69 27.86 -1.81
C SER A 257 -14.21 27.62 -1.96
N ASN A 258 -14.59 27.22 -3.14
CA ASN A 258 -15.93 27.07 -3.71
C ASN A 258 -17.08 26.64 -2.79
N GLN A 259 -18.33 26.91 -3.23
CA GLN A 259 -19.63 26.59 -2.58
C GLN A 259 -19.78 25.15 -2.04
N GLU A 260 -18.95 24.20 -2.44
CA GLU A 260 -18.93 22.83 -1.92
C GLU A 260 -18.51 22.70 -0.44
N ILE A 261 -17.96 23.79 0.16
CA ILE A 261 -17.54 23.82 1.59
C ILE A 261 -18.74 23.59 2.54
N LEU A 262 -19.95 23.93 2.13
CA LEU A 262 -21.16 23.77 2.95
C LEU A 262 -21.50 22.30 3.23
N ASP A 263 -21.01 21.39 2.38
CA ASP A 263 -21.31 19.95 2.45
C ASP A 263 -20.22 19.11 3.15
N LEU A 264 -19.14 19.74 3.61
CA LEU A 264 -18.06 19.05 4.30
C LEU A 264 -18.49 18.72 5.73
N LYS A 265 -18.47 17.42 6.06
CA LYS A 265 -18.79 16.90 7.39
C LYS A 265 -17.59 16.15 7.96
N GLU A 266 -17.60 15.93 9.28
CA GLU A 266 -16.69 15.00 9.93
C GLU A 266 -16.77 13.64 9.27
N LYS A 267 -15.64 12.91 9.21
CA LYS A 267 -15.46 11.61 8.52
C LYS A 267 -15.59 11.67 6.99
N SER A 268 -15.74 12.84 6.37
CA SER A 268 -15.59 12.99 4.92
C SER A 268 -14.12 12.75 4.53
N ILE A 269 -13.91 12.18 3.35
CA ILE A 269 -12.57 12.00 2.75
C ILE A 269 -12.45 13.00 1.62
N ILE A 270 -11.38 13.79 1.64
CA ILE A 270 -11.08 14.78 0.61
C ILE A 270 -9.70 14.53 0.01
N GLN A 271 -9.54 14.88 -1.24
CA GLN A 271 -8.26 14.98 -1.93
C GLN A 271 -7.93 16.46 -2.10
N PRO A 272 -6.86 16.97 -1.47
CA PRO A 272 -6.42 18.33 -1.72
C PRO A 272 -5.98 18.49 -3.18
N ILE A 273 -6.41 19.54 -3.83
CA ILE A 273 -5.96 19.92 -5.17
C ILE A 273 -4.91 21.03 -5.06
N SER A 274 -5.13 21.98 -4.15
CA SER A 274 -4.20 23.08 -3.94
C SER A 274 -4.12 23.45 -2.48
N ILE A 275 -2.89 23.47 -1.95
CA ILE A 275 -2.57 23.95 -0.59
C ILE A 275 -1.52 25.05 -0.72
N SER A 276 -1.75 26.17 -0.04
CA SER A 276 -0.76 27.22 0.14
C SER A 276 -0.32 27.32 1.60
N ARG A 277 0.74 28.05 1.88
CA ARG A 277 1.18 28.32 3.26
C ARG A 277 1.25 29.81 3.49
N LYS A 278 0.75 30.24 4.64
CA LYS A 278 0.88 31.63 5.14
C LYS A 278 1.20 31.60 6.63
N ASN A 279 2.30 32.22 7.04
CA ASN A 279 2.77 32.23 8.43
C ASN A 279 2.84 30.80 9.05
N ASP A 280 3.43 29.86 8.30
CA ASP A 280 3.54 28.42 8.66
C ASP A 280 2.21 27.66 8.80
N ILE A 281 1.10 28.30 8.55
CA ILE A 281 -0.23 27.68 8.55
C ILE A 281 -0.56 27.21 7.14
N GLY A 282 -0.94 25.94 7.00
CA GLY A 282 -1.44 25.38 5.74
C GLY A 282 -2.84 25.89 5.43
N ILE A 283 -3.05 26.40 4.21
CA ILE A 283 -4.35 26.88 3.72
C ILE A 283 -4.79 25.97 2.58
N LEU A 284 -5.91 25.29 2.75
CA LEU A 284 -6.53 24.47 1.72
C LEU A 284 -7.36 25.35 0.79
N ASN A 285 -6.87 25.60 -0.41
CA ASN A 285 -7.51 26.48 -1.38
C ASN A 285 -8.55 25.77 -2.25
N SER A 286 -8.28 24.51 -2.61
CA SER A 286 -9.21 23.68 -3.38
C SER A 286 -9.03 22.20 -3.07
N TYR A 287 -10.12 21.43 -3.18
CA TYR A 287 -10.14 20.01 -2.90
C TYR A 287 -11.27 19.32 -3.67
N LYS A 288 -11.19 18.01 -3.77
CA LYS A 288 -12.24 17.14 -4.29
C LYS A 288 -12.78 16.28 -3.15
N ILE A 289 -14.09 16.22 -2.99
CA ILE A 289 -14.70 15.28 -2.03
C ILE A 289 -14.72 13.90 -2.68
N ILE A 290 -14.02 12.96 -2.04
CA ILE A 290 -13.95 11.57 -2.49
C ILE A 290 -15.09 10.77 -1.87
N LYS A 291 -15.37 11.02 -0.58
CA LYS A 291 -16.47 10.37 0.14
C LYS A 291 -17.12 11.37 1.09
N LYS A 292 -18.43 11.55 0.97
CA LYS A 292 -19.21 12.29 1.97
C LYS A 292 -19.50 11.37 3.16
N ALA A 293 -19.43 11.93 4.37
CA ALA A 293 -19.98 11.24 5.53
C ALA A 293 -21.49 11.10 5.38
N ALA A 294 -22.02 9.98 5.78
CA ALA A 294 -23.45 9.70 5.77
C ALA A 294 -24.22 10.57 6.79
#